data_08fd41a689950c09e39b1a4cce82274f
#
_entry.id   08fd41a689950c09e39b1a4cce82274f
#
_cell.length_a   1.000
_cell.length_b   1.000
_cell.length_c   1.000
_cell.angle_alpha   90.00
_cell.angle_beta   90.00
_cell.angle_gamma   90.00
#
_symmetry.space_group_name_H-M   'P 1'
#
loop_
_entity.id
_entity.type
_entity.pdbx_description
1 polymer ?
#
loop_
_entity_poly.entity_id
_entity_poly.type
_entity_poly.pdbx_seq_one_letter_code
_entity_poly.pdbx_strand_id
1 'polypeptide(L)'
;VKYIVEVLDLWPETFVDLGILNKKNPIVPLLYKSEKWLYTKADQVVFSMEGGRDYIIDKKWDTDHGGPIDLKKVFYINNGVDLADFNHFKEQFKLQDASLEDESVKKVIYLGSIRLANNLKKLIDAAALLKEHKDVVFFLYGDGDDRKELEKYCKEQHIDNVVFKEKWIDPQYVPYVLSKATVNILNYMPGNFGKYGGSQSKMFQYMASGRPICSNLKMMYCLINKYKLGIAREFDSSQEYAEAILKLLDLEPDEYNAICKRAREAAIEFDYKNLTDKLIALL
;
A
#
# COMPACT_ATOMS: atom_id res chain seq x y z
N VAL A 1 21.25 13.20 25.21
CA VAL A 1 20.85 12.62 23.93
C VAL A 1 19.42 12.13 24.09
N LYS A 2 18.48 12.54 23.23
CA LYS A 2 17.12 11.99 23.21
C LYS A 2 17.12 10.58 22.62
N TYR A 3 16.33 9.70 23.20
CA TYR A 3 16.10 8.35 22.71
C TYR A 3 14.73 8.29 22.01
N ILE A 4 14.73 8.18 20.69
CA ILE A 4 13.54 8.05 19.86
C ILE A 4 13.44 6.61 19.38
N VAL A 5 12.26 6.01 19.55
CA VAL A 5 11.93 4.68 19.00
C VAL A 5 11.02 4.88 17.80
N GLU A 6 11.47 4.48 16.62
CA GLU A 6 10.67 4.43 15.41
C GLU A 6 10.11 3.02 15.22
N VAL A 7 8.78 2.92 15.09
CA VAL A 7 8.03 1.67 14.97
C VAL A 7 7.47 1.56 13.56
N LEU A 8 8.17 0.82 12.71
CA LEU A 8 7.78 0.59 11.32
C LEU A 8 6.70 -0.49 11.20
N ASP A 9 6.79 -1.53 12.03
CA ASP A 9 5.84 -2.62 12.14
C ASP A 9 5.57 -2.92 13.61
N LEU A 10 4.36 -3.34 13.94
CA LEU A 10 3.98 -3.75 15.30
C LEU A 10 4.53 -5.14 15.58
N TRP A 11 5.63 -5.21 16.28
CA TRP A 11 6.28 -6.45 16.62
C TRP A 11 6.21 -6.70 18.16
N PRO A 12 5.62 -7.81 18.63
CA PRO A 12 5.28 -9.07 17.94
C PRO A 12 3.86 -9.15 17.34
N GLU A 13 3.03 -8.12 17.48
CA GLU A 13 1.60 -8.15 17.11
C GLU A 13 1.39 -8.65 15.67
N THR A 14 2.13 -8.14 14.69
CA THR A 14 2.01 -8.54 13.28
C THR A 14 2.20 -10.04 13.09
N PHE A 15 3.17 -10.65 13.76
CA PHE A 15 3.40 -12.10 13.66
C PHE A 15 2.30 -12.92 14.34
N VAL A 16 1.71 -12.37 15.40
CA VAL A 16 0.60 -12.99 16.10
C VAL A 16 -0.68 -12.91 15.26
N ASP A 17 -0.95 -11.78 14.63
CA ASP A 17 -2.11 -11.57 13.77
C ASP A 17 -2.03 -12.37 12.47
N LEU A 18 -0.83 -12.56 11.92
CA LEU A 18 -0.58 -13.43 10.77
C LEU A 18 -0.61 -14.93 11.14
N GLY A 19 -0.75 -15.28 12.42
CA GLY A 19 -0.73 -16.67 12.88
C GLY A 19 0.65 -17.36 12.84
N ILE A 20 1.72 -16.60 12.55
CA ILE A 20 3.10 -17.10 12.54
C ILE A 20 3.55 -17.41 13.98
N LEU A 21 3.16 -16.56 14.93
CA LEU A 21 3.37 -16.77 16.35
C LEU A 21 2.02 -17.09 17.04
N ASN A 22 1.94 -18.28 17.62
CA ASN A 22 0.74 -18.63 18.40
C ASN A 22 0.70 -17.79 19.69
N LYS A 23 -0.44 -17.14 19.95
CA LYS A 23 -0.68 -16.36 21.19
C LYS A 23 -0.38 -17.14 22.48
N LYS A 24 -0.51 -18.47 22.47
CA LYS A 24 -0.23 -19.36 23.61
C LYS A 24 1.25 -19.70 23.77
N ASN A 25 2.11 -19.29 22.84
CA ASN A 25 3.56 -19.54 22.95
C ASN A 25 4.12 -18.72 24.13
N PRO A 26 4.84 -19.35 25.09
CA PRO A 26 5.34 -18.69 26.29
C PRO A 26 6.31 -17.53 26.03
N ILE A 27 6.91 -17.46 24.85
CA ILE A 27 7.79 -16.35 24.45
C ILE A 27 7.01 -15.08 24.13
N VAL A 28 5.76 -15.18 23.67
CA VAL A 28 4.96 -14.04 23.23
C VAL A 28 4.75 -12.99 24.33
N PRO A 29 4.38 -13.36 25.57
CA PRO A 29 4.30 -12.38 26.67
C PRO A 29 5.62 -11.68 26.95
N LEU A 30 6.75 -12.37 26.80
CA LEU A 30 8.09 -11.78 26.98
C LEU A 30 8.38 -10.74 25.89
N LEU A 31 8.01 -11.03 24.64
CA LEU A 31 8.17 -10.10 23.52
C LEU A 31 7.33 -8.82 23.72
N TYR A 32 6.05 -8.96 24.12
CA TYR A 32 5.22 -7.79 24.48
C TYR A 32 5.77 -7.00 25.66
N LYS A 33 6.36 -7.68 26.66
CA LYS A 33 7.00 -7.01 27.79
C LYS A 33 8.23 -6.21 27.34
N SER A 34 9.00 -6.75 26.41
CA SER A 34 10.18 -6.07 25.84
C SER A 34 9.76 -4.87 25.00
N GLU A 35 8.73 -4.99 24.18
CA GLU A 35 8.16 -3.90 23.39
C GLU A 35 7.64 -2.77 24.31
N LYS A 36 6.83 -3.12 25.32
CA LYS A 36 6.35 -2.16 26.33
C LYS A 36 7.51 -1.44 27.03
N TRP A 37 8.57 -2.17 27.36
CA TRP A 37 9.76 -1.60 28.00
C TRP A 37 10.47 -0.60 27.08
N LEU A 38 10.65 -0.91 25.79
CA LEU A 38 11.23 0.00 24.81
C LEU A 38 10.44 1.30 24.73
N TYR A 39 9.12 1.23 24.57
CA TYR A 39 8.25 2.41 24.50
C TYR A 39 8.24 3.20 25.81
N THR A 40 8.34 2.53 26.95
CA THR A 40 8.44 3.21 28.24
C THR A 40 9.72 4.01 28.39
N LYS A 41 10.85 3.45 27.92
CA LYS A 41 12.19 4.07 28.04
C LYS A 41 12.44 5.16 27.02
N ALA A 42 11.74 5.15 25.91
CA ALA A 42 11.88 6.17 24.88
C ALA A 42 11.41 7.54 25.37
N ASP A 43 12.11 8.61 24.97
CA ASP A 43 11.65 9.99 25.13
C ASP A 43 10.52 10.29 24.16
N GLN A 44 10.57 9.71 22.94
CA GLN A 44 9.55 9.81 21.90
C GLN A 44 9.33 8.45 21.26
N VAL A 45 8.09 8.12 20.90
CA VAL A 45 7.73 6.93 20.13
C VAL A 45 7.04 7.37 18.85
N VAL A 46 7.61 7.04 17.71
CA VAL A 46 7.10 7.41 16.39
C VAL A 46 6.59 6.16 15.68
N PHE A 47 5.30 6.12 15.42
CA PHE A 47 4.69 5.04 14.64
C PHE A 47 4.57 5.43 13.17
N SER A 48 4.89 4.51 12.27
CA SER A 48 4.63 4.68 10.83
C SER A 48 3.16 4.43 10.46
N MET A 49 2.34 3.91 11.38
CA MET A 49 0.91 3.70 11.24
C MET A 49 0.11 4.66 12.13
N GLU A 50 -0.99 5.22 11.60
CA GLU A 50 -1.79 6.26 12.28
C GLU A 50 -2.40 5.75 13.60
N GLY A 51 -2.78 4.48 13.68
CA GLY A 51 -3.35 3.83 14.87
C GLY A 51 -2.33 3.40 15.94
N GLY A 52 -1.09 3.89 15.92
CA GLY A 52 -0.09 3.54 16.92
C GLY A 52 -0.50 3.92 18.35
N ARG A 53 -1.23 5.03 18.53
CA ARG A 53 -1.82 5.39 19.85
C ARG A 53 -2.88 4.40 20.28
N ASP A 54 -3.75 3.97 19.37
CA ASP A 54 -4.80 3.01 19.68
C ASP A 54 -4.22 1.66 20.07
N TYR A 55 -3.10 1.27 19.44
CA TYR A 55 -2.37 0.06 19.82
C TYR A 55 -1.92 0.10 21.27
N ILE A 56 -1.34 1.22 21.72
CA ILE A 56 -0.90 1.40 23.12
C ILE A 56 -2.10 1.37 24.07
N ILE A 57 -3.22 2.01 23.70
CA ILE A 57 -4.45 2.04 24.49
C ILE A 57 -5.06 0.62 24.60
N ASP A 58 -5.20 -0.09 23.51
CA ASP A 58 -5.74 -1.47 23.49
C ASP A 58 -4.91 -2.44 24.34
N LYS A 59 -3.60 -2.22 24.39
CA LYS A 59 -2.69 -2.97 25.27
C LYS A 59 -2.76 -2.52 26.75
N LYS A 60 -3.49 -1.45 27.05
CA LYS A 60 -3.53 -0.80 28.39
C LYS A 60 -2.13 -0.44 28.89
N TRP A 61 -1.32 0.13 28.01
CA TRP A 61 0.03 0.56 28.36
C TRP A 61 0.13 2.07 28.61
N ASP A 62 -0.90 2.80 28.28
CA ASP A 62 -1.03 4.24 28.51
C ASP A 62 -1.33 4.60 29.97
N THR A 63 -1.05 5.85 30.34
CA THR A 63 -1.24 6.36 31.71
C THR A 63 -2.68 6.36 32.16
N ASP A 64 -3.64 6.58 31.25
CA ASP A 64 -5.07 6.62 31.59
C ASP A 64 -5.61 5.24 32.00
N HIS A 65 -4.96 4.15 31.59
CA HIS A 65 -5.24 2.79 31.98
C HIS A 65 -4.24 2.23 33.04
N GLY A 66 -3.48 3.12 33.70
CA GLY A 66 -2.50 2.73 34.73
C GLY A 66 -1.20 2.16 34.19
N GLY A 67 -0.95 2.31 32.90
CA GLY A 67 0.31 1.93 32.26
C GLY A 67 1.39 3.01 32.39
N PRO A 68 2.63 2.75 31.94
CA PRO A 68 3.75 3.67 32.08
C PRO A 68 3.95 4.64 30.91
N ILE A 69 3.15 4.60 29.84
CA ILE A 69 3.38 5.35 28.61
C ILE A 69 2.45 6.56 28.56
N ASP A 70 3.02 7.76 28.60
CA ASP A 70 2.28 9.00 28.32
C ASP A 70 2.09 9.12 26.79
N LEU A 71 0.82 9.19 26.35
CA LEU A 71 0.48 9.34 24.94
C LEU A 71 0.95 10.67 24.32
N LYS A 72 1.36 11.67 25.13
CA LYS A 72 1.95 12.91 24.64
C LYS A 72 3.29 12.71 23.94
N LYS A 73 4.00 11.62 24.25
CA LYS A 73 5.26 11.27 23.59
C LYS A 73 5.11 10.34 22.38
N VAL A 74 3.87 10.03 21.99
CA VAL A 74 3.55 9.13 20.89
C VAL A 74 3.13 9.93 19.66
N PHE A 75 3.86 9.77 18.58
CA PHE A 75 3.69 10.51 17.32
C PHE A 75 3.43 9.57 16.15
N TYR A 76 2.87 10.13 15.09
CA TYR A 76 2.67 9.45 13.82
C TYR A 76 3.46 10.17 12.72
N ILE A 77 4.40 9.44 12.14
CA ILE A 77 5.13 9.86 10.94
C ILE A 77 5.17 8.65 10.01
N ASN A 78 4.36 8.67 8.96
CA ASN A 78 4.27 7.55 8.03
C ASN A 78 5.52 7.46 7.13
N ASN A 79 5.60 6.38 6.36
CA ASN A 79 6.48 6.30 5.20
C ASN A 79 6.05 7.34 4.14
N GLY A 80 6.87 7.54 3.12
CA GLY A 80 6.62 8.58 2.13
C GLY A 80 7.22 8.30 0.77
N VAL A 81 7.38 9.37 0.02
CA VAL A 81 7.98 9.41 -1.30
C VAL A 81 8.82 10.68 -1.43
N ASP A 82 9.95 10.61 -2.14
CA ASP A 82 10.65 11.82 -2.59
C ASP A 82 9.95 12.35 -3.85
N LEU A 83 9.22 13.45 -3.71
CA LEU A 83 8.47 14.02 -4.83
C LEU A 83 9.36 14.70 -5.85
N ALA A 84 10.51 15.22 -5.45
CA ALA A 84 11.46 15.83 -6.37
C ALA A 84 12.07 14.75 -7.27
N ASP A 85 12.58 13.68 -6.68
CA ASP A 85 13.11 12.52 -7.42
C ASP A 85 12.02 11.83 -8.24
N PHE A 86 10.83 11.63 -7.69
CA PHE A 86 9.72 11.02 -8.43
C PHE A 86 9.39 11.79 -9.72
N ASN A 87 9.27 13.11 -9.64
CA ASN A 87 8.96 13.95 -10.79
C ASN A 87 10.13 14.00 -11.78
N HIS A 88 11.35 14.12 -11.27
CA HIS A 88 12.56 14.09 -12.11
C HIS A 88 12.66 12.77 -12.88
N PHE A 89 12.53 11.64 -12.20
CA PHE A 89 12.62 10.32 -12.82
C PHE A 89 11.51 10.07 -13.83
N LYS A 90 10.28 10.46 -13.52
CA LYS A 90 9.14 10.34 -14.44
C LYS A 90 9.41 11.02 -15.79
N GLU A 91 10.11 12.14 -15.80
CA GLU A 91 10.38 12.91 -17.01
C GLU A 91 11.62 12.41 -17.76
N GLN A 92 12.66 12.03 -17.03
CA GLN A 92 13.95 11.66 -17.60
C GLN A 92 14.05 10.19 -18.01
N PHE A 93 13.39 9.29 -17.27
CA PHE A 93 13.54 7.85 -17.47
C PHE A 93 12.23 7.23 -17.98
N LYS A 94 12.10 7.17 -19.31
CA LYS A 94 10.94 6.59 -19.97
C LYS A 94 11.22 5.15 -20.36
N LEU A 95 10.41 4.21 -19.85
CA LEU A 95 10.49 2.81 -20.25
C LEU A 95 10.04 2.68 -21.71
N GLN A 96 10.88 2.11 -22.56
CA GLN A 96 10.59 1.89 -23.99
C GLN A 96 9.66 0.67 -24.14
N ASP A 97 8.37 0.89 -24.01
CA ASP A 97 7.33 -0.14 -24.11
C ASP A 97 6.12 0.44 -24.86
N ALA A 98 5.95 0.03 -26.12
CA ALA A 98 4.87 0.53 -26.97
C ALA A 98 3.48 0.32 -26.37
N SER A 99 3.29 -0.75 -25.57
CA SER A 99 1.99 -1.01 -24.93
C SER A 99 1.68 -0.07 -23.78
N LEU A 100 2.71 0.52 -23.14
CA LEU A 100 2.51 1.60 -22.16
C LEU A 100 2.08 2.91 -22.82
N GLU A 101 2.55 3.15 -24.06
CA GLU A 101 2.26 4.36 -24.81
C GLU A 101 0.92 4.31 -25.56
N ASP A 102 0.35 3.12 -25.71
CA ASP A 102 -0.94 2.96 -26.39
C ASP A 102 -2.07 3.62 -25.60
N GLU A 103 -2.56 4.76 -26.07
CA GLU A 103 -3.64 5.53 -25.46
C GLU A 103 -5.04 4.95 -25.75
N SER A 104 -5.13 3.99 -26.66
CA SER A 104 -6.41 3.33 -26.98
C SER A 104 -6.87 2.35 -25.91
N VAL A 105 -5.97 1.98 -24.97
CA VAL A 105 -6.26 1.03 -23.89
C VAL A 105 -6.19 1.67 -22.51
N LYS A 106 -7.14 1.28 -21.65
CA LYS A 106 -7.17 1.61 -20.22
C LYS A 106 -6.25 0.63 -19.48
N LYS A 107 -5.22 1.14 -18.82
CA LYS A 107 -4.17 0.35 -18.18
C LYS A 107 -4.41 0.20 -16.68
N VAL A 108 -4.65 -1.02 -16.23
CA VAL A 108 -4.69 -1.38 -14.81
C VAL A 108 -3.30 -1.92 -14.43
N ILE A 109 -2.56 -1.18 -13.62
CA ILE A 109 -1.15 -1.51 -13.35
C ILE A 109 -0.97 -1.99 -11.91
N TYR A 110 -0.37 -3.17 -11.77
CA TYR A 110 0.24 -3.65 -10.54
C TYR A 110 1.77 -3.64 -10.69
N LEU A 111 2.47 -3.06 -9.71
CA LEU A 111 3.93 -3.06 -9.68
C LEU A 111 4.42 -3.53 -8.30
N GLY A 112 5.16 -4.64 -8.27
CA GLY A 112 5.73 -5.15 -7.02
C GLY A 112 5.95 -6.66 -7.00
N SER A 113 6.25 -7.21 -5.82
CA SER A 113 6.47 -8.65 -5.66
C SER A 113 5.20 -9.46 -5.98
N ILE A 114 5.40 -10.59 -6.70
CA ILE A 114 4.34 -11.54 -7.07
C ILE A 114 4.42 -12.74 -6.14
N ARG A 115 3.84 -12.58 -4.94
CA ARG A 115 3.87 -13.58 -3.86
C ARG A 115 2.48 -13.77 -3.28
N LEU A 116 2.26 -14.85 -2.57
CA LEU A 116 1.00 -15.17 -1.90
C LEU A 116 0.44 -13.99 -1.09
N ALA A 117 1.30 -13.27 -0.37
CA ALA A 117 0.92 -12.11 0.42
C ALA A 117 0.29 -10.96 -0.40
N ASN A 118 0.48 -10.95 -1.71
CA ASN A 118 -0.09 -9.94 -2.60
C ASN A 118 -1.39 -10.37 -3.28
N ASN A 119 -1.83 -11.63 -3.12
CA ASN A 119 -3.12 -12.16 -3.59
C ASN A 119 -3.46 -11.80 -5.05
N LEU A 120 -2.48 -11.93 -5.96
CA LEU A 120 -2.69 -11.53 -7.36
C LEU A 120 -3.62 -12.46 -8.12
N LYS A 121 -3.79 -13.70 -7.63
CA LYS A 121 -4.79 -14.61 -8.25
C LYS A 121 -6.18 -13.97 -8.24
N LYS A 122 -6.60 -13.34 -7.14
CA LYS A 122 -7.91 -12.67 -7.07
C LYS A 122 -8.03 -11.50 -8.05
N LEU A 123 -6.93 -10.76 -8.29
CA LEU A 123 -6.87 -9.71 -9.30
C LEU A 123 -7.00 -10.29 -10.72
N ILE A 124 -6.30 -11.39 -11.00
CA ILE A 124 -6.35 -12.08 -12.30
C ILE A 124 -7.77 -12.65 -12.55
N ASP A 125 -8.40 -13.25 -11.53
CA ASP A 125 -9.79 -13.73 -11.64
C ASP A 125 -10.76 -12.56 -11.92
N ALA A 126 -10.53 -11.38 -11.32
CA ALA A 126 -11.30 -10.17 -11.63
C ALA A 126 -11.04 -9.68 -13.07
N ALA A 127 -9.79 -9.71 -13.53
CA ALA A 127 -9.43 -9.36 -14.90
C ALA A 127 -10.10 -10.30 -15.93
N ALA A 128 -10.19 -11.59 -15.64
CA ALA A 128 -10.87 -12.56 -16.50
C ALA A 128 -12.35 -12.22 -16.74
N LEU A 129 -13.03 -11.63 -15.75
CA LEU A 129 -14.40 -11.18 -15.87
C LEU A 129 -14.54 -9.94 -16.76
N LEU A 130 -13.45 -9.20 -16.98
CA LEU A 130 -13.40 -8.00 -17.81
C LEU A 130 -12.83 -8.26 -19.23
N LYS A 131 -12.64 -9.51 -19.64
CA LYS A 131 -12.03 -9.88 -20.94
C LYS A 131 -12.80 -9.40 -22.16
N GLU A 132 -14.10 -9.13 -22.03
CA GLU A 132 -14.92 -8.58 -23.11
C GLU A 132 -14.73 -7.06 -23.31
N HIS A 133 -14.17 -6.36 -22.32
CA HIS A 133 -13.73 -4.97 -22.44
C HIS A 133 -12.37 -4.92 -23.14
N LYS A 134 -12.37 -4.92 -24.47
CA LYS A 134 -11.14 -5.04 -25.29
C LYS A 134 -10.18 -3.87 -25.13
N ASP A 135 -10.66 -2.76 -24.59
CA ASP A 135 -9.88 -1.57 -24.24
C ASP A 135 -9.26 -1.63 -22.83
N VAL A 136 -9.45 -2.73 -22.06
CA VAL A 136 -8.92 -2.88 -20.70
C VAL A 136 -7.81 -3.93 -20.65
N VAL A 137 -6.62 -3.51 -20.23
CA VAL A 137 -5.44 -4.39 -20.10
C VAL A 137 -4.83 -4.27 -18.70
N PHE A 138 -4.48 -5.41 -18.12
CA PHE A 138 -3.82 -5.51 -16.83
C PHE A 138 -2.32 -5.78 -17.04
N PHE A 139 -1.47 -4.85 -16.61
CA PHE A 139 -0.02 -5.01 -16.63
C PHE A 139 0.49 -5.36 -15.24
N LEU A 140 1.15 -6.51 -15.11
CA LEU A 140 1.72 -7.01 -13.86
C LEU A 140 3.24 -6.98 -13.94
N TYR A 141 3.84 -5.98 -13.30
CA TYR A 141 5.29 -5.82 -13.19
C TYR A 141 5.80 -6.45 -11.91
N GLY A 142 6.92 -7.17 -12.02
CA GLY A 142 7.61 -7.75 -10.88
C GLY A 142 7.81 -9.26 -10.96
N ASP A 143 8.44 -9.81 -9.92
CA ASP A 143 8.75 -11.24 -9.80
C ASP A 143 8.37 -11.77 -8.41
N GLY A 144 8.41 -13.09 -8.25
CA GLY A 144 8.16 -13.78 -7.00
C GLY A 144 7.72 -15.23 -7.22
N ASP A 145 7.53 -15.92 -6.12
CA ASP A 145 7.33 -17.38 -6.12
C ASP A 145 6.06 -17.80 -6.88
N ASP A 146 5.01 -16.97 -6.85
CA ASP A 146 3.72 -17.29 -7.48
C ASP A 146 3.68 -16.95 -8.99
N ARG A 147 4.66 -16.18 -9.50
CA ARG A 147 4.59 -15.66 -10.87
C ARG A 147 4.41 -16.76 -11.92
N LYS A 148 5.23 -17.82 -11.88
CA LYS A 148 5.18 -18.89 -12.86
C LYS A 148 3.84 -19.64 -12.88
N GLU A 149 3.29 -19.85 -11.68
CA GLU A 149 1.99 -20.50 -11.53
C GLU A 149 0.86 -19.61 -12.07
N LEU A 150 0.89 -18.33 -11.79
CA LEU A 150 -0.09 -17.37 -12.29
C LEU A 150 -0.01 -17.16 -13.80
N GLU A 151 1.20 -17.12 -14.40
CA GLU A 151 1.39 -17.11 -15.87
C GLU A 151 0.81 -18.37 -16.53
N LYS A 152 1.03 -19.54 -15.91
CA LYS A 152 0.43 -20.82 -16.36
C LYS A 152 -1.09 -20.78 -16.25
N TYR A 153 -1.61 -20.32 -15.11
CA TYR A 153 -3.04 -20.15 -14.88
C TYR A 153 -3.71 -19.28 -15.93
N CYS A 154 -3.13 -18.12 -16.27
CA CYS A 154 -3.67 -17.26 -17.31
C CYS A 154 -3.76 -17.97 -18.68
N LYS A 155 -2.74 -18.73 -19.05
CA LYS A 155 -2.74 -19.51 -20.30
C LYS A 155 -3.81 -20.60 -20.32
N GLU A 156 -3.93 -21.36 -19.22
CA GLU A 156 -4.91 -22.47 -19.11
C GLU A 156 -6.36 -21.96 -19.11
N GLN A 157 -6.60 -20.77 -18.54
CA GLN A 157 -7.92 -20.15 -18.46
C GLN A 157 -8.23 -19.17 -19.62
N HIS A 158 -7.33 -19.04 -20.59
CA HIS A 158 -7.46 -18.12 -21.73
C HIS A 158 -7.76 -16.68 -21.29
N ILE A 159 -6.95 -16.17 -20.32
CA ILE A 159 -7.05 -14.80 -19.80
C ILE A 159 -6.03 -13.93 -20.53
N ASP A 160 -6.43 -13.36 -21.68
CA ASP A 160 -5.54 -12.69 -22.61
C ASP A 160 -5.37 -11.18 -22.29
N ASN A 161 -6.22 -10.62 -21.45
CA ASN A 161 -6.13 -9.22 -21.01
C ASN A 161 -5.21 -9.00 -19.79
N VAL A 162 -4.50 -10.04 -19.34
CA VAL A 162 -3.45 -9.95 -18.31
C VAL A 162 -2.09 -10.18 -18.93
N VAL A 163 -1.21 -9.19 -18.84
CA VAL A 163 0.13 -9.24 -19.43
C VAL A 163 1.16 -9.13 -18.29
N PHE A 164 1.95 -10.18 -18.13
CA PHE A 164 3.10 -10.16 -17.23
C PHE A 164 4.25 -9.44 -17.92
N LYS A 165 4.64 -8.32 -17.34
CA LYS A 165 5.71 -7.44 -17.80
C LYS A 165 7.06 -7.85 -17.20
N GLU A 166 8.03 -6.96 -17.22
CA GLU A 166 9.38 -7.19 -16.73
C GLU A 166 9.35 -7.68 -15.26
N LYS A 167 10.19 -8.67 -14.97
CA LYS A 167 10.39 -9.20 -13.62
C LYS A 167 11.06 -8.17 -12.69
N TRP A 168 11.89 -7.35 -13.27
CA TRP A 168 12.60 -6.28 -12.59
C TRP A 168 12.58 -5.02 -13.46
N ILE A 169 12.27 -3.90 -12.81
CA ILE A 169 12.41 -2.57 -13.39
C ILE A 169 13.35 -1.79 -12.48
N ASP A 170 14.33 -1.09 -13.07
CA ASP A 170 15.15 -0.17 -12.31
C ASP A 170 14.23 0.87 -11.63
N PRO A 171 14.42 1.17 -10.33
CA PRO A 171 13.59 2.11 -9.59
C PRO A 171 13.36 3.46 -10.27
N GLN A 172 14.31 3.94 -11.05
CA GLN A 172 14.19 5.19 -11.81
C GLN A 172 13.06 5.19 -12.87
N TYR A 173 12.64 4.01 -13.38
CA TYR A 173 11.54 3.90 -14.34
C TYR A 173 10.17 3.74 -13.68
N VAL A 174 10.11 3.44 -12.39
CA VAL A 174 8.86 3.20 -11.66
C VAL A 174 7.91 4.40 -11.74
N PRO A 175 8.35 5.65 -11.54
CA PRO A 175 7.49 6.83 -11.64
C PRO A 175 6.82 6.95 -13.01
N TYR A 176 7.56 6.65 -14.07
CA TYR A 176 7.03 6.70 -15.44
C TYR A 176 5.94 5.63 -15.64
N VAL A 177 6.22 4.38 -15.30
CA VAL A 177 5.26 3.27 -15.42
C VAL A 177 3.98 3.56 -14.65
N LEU A 178 4.08 3.99 -13.40
CA LEU A 178 2.91 4.31 -12.57
C LEU A 178 2.10 5.49 -13.13
N SER A 179 2.76 6.46 -13.77
CA SER A 179 2.08 7.61 -14.39
C SER A 179 1.26 7.24 -15.63
N LYS A 180 1.56 6.10 -16.27
CA LYS A 180 0.85 5.59 -17.44
C LYS A 180 -0.39 4.77 -17.09
N ALA A 181 -0.59 4.44 -15.82
CA ALA A 181 -1.78 3.74 -15.38
C ALA A 181 -3.04 4.58 -15.55
N THR A 182 -4.14 3.95 -15.91
CA THR A 182 -5.48 4.49 -15.67
C THR A 182 -5.89 4.25 -14.22
N VAL A 183 -5.55 3.07 -13.68
CA VAL A 183 -5.76 2.71 -12.26
C VAL A 183 -4.55 1.93 -11.76
N ASN A 184 -3.99 2.32 -10.62
CA ASN A 184 -2.95 1.56 -9.92
C ASN A 184 -3.57 0.59 -8.92
N ILE A 185 -3.01 -0.61 -8.82
CA ILE A 185 -3.51 -1.68 -7.95
C ILE A 185 -2.63 -1.85 -6.72
N LEU A 186 -3.24 -1.73 -5.54
CA LEU A 186 -2.62 -2.04 -4.26
C LEU A 186 -3.27 -3.28 -3.66
N ASN A 187 -2.64 -4.43 -3.84
CA ASN A 187 -3.23 -5.74 -3.55
C ASN A 187 -2.51 -6.47 -2.42
N TYR A 188 -3.30 -7.10 -1.52
CA TYR A 188 -2.81 -7.87 -0.38
C TYR A 188 -3.74 -9.07 -0.08
N MET A 189 -3.20 -10.06 0.64
CA MET A 189 -4.04 -11.10 1.23
C MET A 189 -4.98 -10.51 2.29
N PRO A 190 -6.24 -10.95 2.35
CA PRO A 190 -7.14 -10.61 3.45
C PRO A 190 -6.55 -11.02 4.80
N GLY A 191 -6.75 -10.21 5.83
CA GLY A 191 -6.25 -10.49 7.17
C GLY A 191 -6.53 -9.35 8.16
N ASN A 192 -6.22 -9.59 9.43
CA ASN A 192 -6.48 -8.63 10.51
C ASN A 192 -5.38 -7.58 10.72
N PHE A 193 -4.33 -7.60 9.90
CA PHE A 193 -3.16 -6.73 10.04
C PHE A 193 -3.41 -5.25 9.72
N GLY A 194 -4.63 -4.88 9.36
CA GLY A 194 -5.01 -3.48 9.11
C GLY A 194 -5.66 -2.76 10.28
N LYS A 195 -5.76 -3.36 11.48
CA LYS A 195 -6.47 -2.78 12.63
C LYS A 195 -5.92 -1.41 13.05
N TYR A 196 -4.62 -1.24 13.02
CA TYR A 196 -3.96 0.02 13.43
C TYR A 196 -3.45 0.84 12.24
N GLY A 197 -3.95 0.52 11.04
CA GLY A 197 -3.44 1.10 9.80
C GLY A 197 -2.19 0.39 9.31
N GLY A 198 -1.52 1.00 8.35
CA GLY A 198 -0.31 0.43 7.77
C GLY A 198 0.50 1.48 7.02
N SER A 199 1.72 1.11 6.66
CA SER A 199 2.69 1.95 5.99
C SER A 199 3.25 1.25 4.75
N GLN A 200 2.41 1.14 3.72
CA GLN A 200 2.81 0.51 2.46
C GLN A 200 3.56 1.50 1.57
N SER A 201 4.85 1.32 1.36
CA SER A 201 5.69 2.22 0.55
C SER A 201 5.14 2.48 -0.86
N LYS A 202 4.55 1.48 -1.50
CA LYS A 202 3.92 1.61 -2.83
C LYS A 202 2.79 2.65 -2.86
N MET A 203 2.04 2.78 -1.76
CA MET A 203 0.93 3.72 -1.65
C MET A 203 1.37 5.14 -2.00
N PHE A 204 2.51 5.59 -1.46
CA PHE A 204 2.99 6.96 -1.63
C PHE A 204 3.46 7.22 -3.05
N GLN A 205 4.07 6.23 -3.71
CA GLN A 205 4.41 6.32 -5.13
C GLN A 205 3.15 6.35 -6.02
N TYR A 206 2.11 5.60 -5.65
CA TYR A 206 0.82 5.64 -6.35
C TYR A 206 0.13 7.00 -6.19
N MET A 207 0.17 7.58 -4.99
CA MET A 207 -0.30 8.96 -4.75
C MET A 207 0.48 9.97 -5.60
N ALA A 208 1.82 9.88 -5.61
CA ALA A 208 2.69 10.75 -6.41
C ALA A 208 2.44 10.62 -7.91
N SER A 209 2.07 9.43 -8.40
CA SER A 209 1.69 9.22 -9.81
C SER A 209 0.46 10.03 -10.23
N GLY A 210 -0.36 10.44 -9.27
CA GLY A 210 -1.60 11.16 -9.52
C GLY A 210 -2.64 10.34 -10.28
N ARG A 211 -2.72 9.04 -10.00
CA ARG A 211 -3.69 8.15 -10.64
C ARG A 211 -4.61 7.53 -9.59
N PRO A 212 -5.86 7.20 -9.96
CA PRO A 212 -6.75 6.45 -9.08
C PRO A 212 -6.13 5.15 -8.57
N ILE A 213 -6.48 4.75 -7.34
CA ILE A 213 -5.96 3.55 -6.71
C ILE A 213 -7.13 2.62 -6.39
N CYS A 214 -7.03 1.35 -6.81
CA CYS A 214 -7.95 0.30 -6.37
C CYS A 214 -7.20 -0.67 -5.44
N SER A 215 -7.79 -0.95 -4.28
CA SER A 215 -7.19 -1.85 -3.29
C SER A 215 -8.23 -2.83 -2.74
N ASN A 216 -7.82 -4.09 -2.64
CA ASN A 216 -8.61 -5.14 -1.98
C ASN A 216 -8.40 -5.21 -0.47
N LEU A 217 -7.73 -4.22 0.10
CA LEU A 217 -7.38 -4.20 1.52
C LEU A 217 -8.40 -3.40 2.33
N LYS A 218 -9.03 -4.05 3.31
CA LYS A 218 -9.75 -3.38 4.39
C LYS A 218 -8.77 -3.01 5.49
N MET A 219 -8.60 -1.72 5.71
CA MET A 219 -7.66 -1.19 6.70
C MET A 219 -8.28 0.00 7.43
N MET A 220 -8.09 0.07 8.74
CA MET A 220 -8.33 1.29 9.50
C MET A 220 -7.34 2.38 9.04
N TYR A 221 -7.73 3.64 9.14
CA TYR A 221 -6.88 4.76 8.70
C TYR A 221 -6.44 4.66 7.23
N CYS A 222 -7.26 4.04 6.38
CA CYS A 222 -6.97 3.85 4.97
C CYS A 222 -6.82 5.20 4.24
N LEU A 223 -5.62 5.52 3.76
CA LEU A 223 -5.33 6.78 3.08
C LEU A 223 -6.11 6.93 1.75
N ILE A 224 -6.39 5.83 1.05
CA ILE A 224 -7.21 5.86 -0.18
C ILE A 224 -8.60 6.42 0.13
N ASN A 225 -9.23 5.95 1.21
CA ASN A 225 -10.55 6.38 1.62
C ASN A 225 -10.52 7.80 2.23
N LYS A 226 -9.51 8.07 3.09
CA LYS A 226 -9.32 9.36 3.77
C LYS A 226 -9.23 10.52 2.77
N TYR A 227 -8.43 10.36 1.73
CA TYR A 227 -8.20 11.38 0.71
C TYR A 227 -9.07 11.19 -0.55
N LYS A 228 -9.95 10.19 -0.59
CA LYS A 228 -10.83 9.88 -1.74
C LYS A 228 -10.03 9.68 -3.03
N LEU A 229 -9.03 8.77 -2.97
CA LEU A 229 -8.08 8.51 -4.06
C LEU A 229 -8.52 7.37 -4.98
N GLY A 230 -9.67 6.76 -4.72
CA GLY A 230 -10.18 5.61 -5.45
C GLY A 230 -11.05 4.72 -4.57
N ILE A 231 -10.89 3.41 -4.68
CA ILE A 231 -11.68 2.42 -3.94
C ILE A 231 -10.75 1.52 -3.15
N ALA A 232 -10.97 1.43 -1.82
CA ALA A 232 -10.27 0.50 -0.95
C ALA A 232 -11.25 -0.16 0.01
N ARG A 233 -11.46 -1.45 -0.17
CA ARG A 233 -12.27 -2.31 0.69
C ARG A 233 -11.92 -3.78 0.46
N GLU A 234 -12.28 -4.63 1.38
CA GLU A 234 -12.30 -6.06 1.09
C GLU A 234 -13.41 -6.35 0.08
N PHE A 235 -13.12 -7.21 -0.87
CA PHE A 235 -14.08 -7.70 -1.86
C PHE A 235 -14.39 -9.16 -1.53
N ASP A 236 -15.65 -9.53 -1.44
CA ASP A 236 -16.05 -10.91 -1.12
C ASP A 236 -15.81 -11.85 -2.32
N SER A 237 -15.92 -11.30 -3.53
CA SER A 237 -15.74 -12.03 -4.79
C SER A 237 -14.84 -11.33 -5.79
N SER A 238 -14.36 -12.04 -6.80
CA SER A 238 -13.67 -11.46 -7.95
C SER A 238 -14.60 -10.60 -8.80
N GLN A 239 -15.92 -10.89 -8.78
CA GLN A 239 -16.93 -10.07 -9.43
C GLN A 239 -16.99 -8.66 -8.84
N GLU A 240 -17.11 -8.53 -7.52
CA GLU A 240 -17.10 -7.22 -6.86
C GLU A 240 -15.80 -6.45 -7.09
N TYR A 241 -14.68 -7.18 -7.18
CA TYR A 241 -13.40 -6.54 -7.47
C TYR A 241 -13.35 -6.02 -8.91
N ALA A 242 -13.82 -6.80 -9.87
CA ALA A 242 -13.95 -6.38 -11.28
C ALA A 242 -14.85 -5.15 -11.42
N GLU A 243 -16.01 -5.14 -10.76
CA GLU A 243 -16.93 -4.00 -10.75
C GLU A 243 -16.29 -2.74 -10.15
N ALA A 244 -15.52 -2.87 -9.08
CA ALA A 244 -14.81 -1.75 -8.47
C ALA A 244 -13.74 -1.17 -9.40
N ILE A 245 -13.00 -2.03 -10.10
CA ILE A 245 -12.00 -1.61 -11.10
C ILE A 245 -12.73 -0.92 -12.26
N LEU A 246 -13.77 -1.53 -12.81
CA LEU A 246 -14.54 -0.98 -13.94
C LEU A 246 -15.12 0.40 -13.59
N LYS A 247 -15.66 0.55 -12.38
CA LYS A 247 -16.17 1.85 -11.88
C LYS A 247 -15.11 2.95 -11.94
N LEU A 248 -13.84 2.63 -11.65
CA LEU A 248 -12.74 3.62 -11.73
C LEU A 248 -12.30 3.86 -13.17
N LEU A 249 -12.40 2.87 -14.05
CA LEU A 249 -12.07 2.98 -15.47
C LEU A 249 -13.11 3.79 -16.27
N ASP A 250 -14.36 3.81 -15.79
CA ASP A 250 -15.51 4.47 -16.46
C ASP A 250 -15.91 5.78 -15.77
N LEU A 251 -15.03 6.36 -14.96
CA LEU A 251 -15.26 7.68 -14.37
C LEU A 251 -15.36 8.76 -15.46
N GLU A 252 -16.30 9.67 -15.29
CA GLU A 252 -16.35 10.88 -16.12
C GLU A 252 -15.03 11.68 -15.97
N PRO A 253 -14.57 12.34 -17.04
CA PRO A 253 -13.28 13.04 -17.06
C PRO A 253 -13.06 14.00 -15.89
N ASP A 254 -14.08 14.75 -15.47
CA ASP A 254 -13.97 15.70 -14.38
C ASP A 254 -13.77 14.99 -13.02
N GLU A 255 -14.49 13.89 -12.78
CA GLU A 255 -14.34 13.09 -11.57
C GLU A 255 -12.98 12.40 -11.52
N TYR A 256 -12.55 11.81 -12.65
CA TYR A 256 -11.22 11.21 -12.79
C TYR A 256 -10.12 12.23 -12.48
N ASN A 257 -10.17 13.41 -13.12
CA ASN A 257 -9.20 14.47 -12.91
C ASN A 257 -9.19 15.00 -11.47
N ALA A 258 -10.35 15.06 -10.82
CA ALA A 258 -10.45 15.45 -9.42
C ALA A 258 -9.76 14.43 -8.50
N ILE A 259 -9.86 13.12 -8.77
CA ILE A 259 -9.11 12.09 -8.04
C ILE A 259 -7.61 12.26 -8.28
N CYS A 260 -7.19 12.42 -9.53
CA CYS A 260 -5.79 12.63 -9.90
C CYS A 260 -5.17 13.84 -9.16
N LYS A 261 -5.91 14.93 -9.06
CA LYS A 261 -5.49 16.13 -8.34
C LYS A 261 -5.33 15.85 -6.84
N ARG A 262 -6.35 15.25 -6.21
CA ARG A 262 -6.29 14.88 -4.78
C ARG A 262 -5.13 13.94 -4.45
N ALA A 263 -4.83 12.99 -5.35
CA ALA A 263 -3.71 12.07 -5.15
C ALA A 263 -2.37 12.82 -5.08
N ARG A 264 -2.13 13.74 -6.01
CA ARG A 264 -0.91 14.56 -6.00
C ARG A 264 -0.84 15.51 -4.79
N GLU A 265 -1.95 16.13 -4.41
CA GLU A 265 -2.03 17.01 -3.24
C GLU A 265 -1.77 16.22 -1.95
N ALA A 266 -2.39 15.05 -1.80
CA ALA A 266 -2.16 14.19 -0.65
C ALA A 266 -0.70 13.69 -0.58
N ALA A 267 -0.05 13.42 -1.72
CA ALA A 267 1.35 12.99 -1.74
C ALA A 267 2.30 14.04 -1.11
N ILE A 268 1.96 15.33 -1.16
CA ILE A 268 2.76 16.41 -0.56
C ILE A 268 2.89 16.24 0.96
N GLU A 269 1.83 15.77 1.63
CA GLU A 269 1.88 15.53 3.08
C GLU A 269 2.87 14.41 3.44
N PHE A 270 3.13 13.50 2.50
CA PHE A 270 4.02 12.35 2.64
C PHE A 270 5.32 12.50 1.84
N ASP A 271 5.67 13.72 1.43
CA ASP A 271 7.01 14.01 0.92
C ASP A 271 8.05 13.80 2.04
N TYR A 272 9.11 13.05 1.75
CA TYR A 272 10.18 12.79 2.73
C TYR A 272 10.74 14.08 3.33
N LYS A 273 10.76 15.19 2.60
CA LYS A 273 11.15 16.49 3.14
C LYS A 273 10.23 16.87 4.30
N ASN A 274 8.91 16.83 4.10
CA ASN A 274 7.94 17.22 5.13
C ASN A 274 7.94 16.25 6.31
N LEU A 275 8.14 14.94 6.04
CA LEU A 275 8.24 13.92 7.09
C LEU A 275 9.52 14.08 7.91
N THR A 276 10.63 14.43 7.27
CA THR A 276 11.90 14.73 7.93
C THR A 276 11.78 15.96 8.83
N ASP A 277 11.12 17.03 8.36
CA ASP A 277 10.88 18.22 9.18
C ASP A 277 10.05 17.90 10.44
N LYS A 278 9.03 17.02 10.31
CA LYS A 278 8.26 16.52 11.46
C LYS A 278 9.15 15.75 12.44
N LEU A 279 10.06 14.91 11.94
CA LEU A 279 10.98 14.13 12.78
C LEU A 279 11.99 15.04 13.48
N ILE A 280 12.56 16.02 12.77
CA ILE A 280 13.50 17.00 13.33
C ILE A 280 12.85 17.80 14.47
N ALA A 281 11.56 18.14 14.33
CA ALA A 281 10.82 18.85 15.38
C ALA A 281 10.67 18.03 16.69
N LEU A 282 10.92 16.72 16.66
CA LEU A 282 10.93 15.87 17.85
C LEU A 282 12.30 15.77 18.52
N LEU A 283 13.37 16.18 17.84
CA LEU A 283 14.73 16.18 18.39
C LEU A 283 14.95 17.33 19.38
#